data_1c4717b7eb7494119a7e7ab7ffadbf4f
#
_entry.id   1c4717b7eb7494119a7e7ab7ffadbf4f
#
_cell.length_a   1.000
_cell.length_b   1.000
_cell.length_c   1.000
_cell.angle_alpha   90.00
_cell.angle_beta   90.00
_cell.angle_gamma   90.00
#
_symmetry.space_group_name_H-M   'P 1'
#
loop_
_entity.id
_entity.type
_entity.pdbx_description
1 polymer ?
#
loop_
_entity_poly.entity_id
_entity_poly.type
_entity_poly.pdbx_seq_one_letter_code
_entity_poly.pdbx_strand_id
1 'polypeptide(L)'
;MSSLSMTAAMQEFRLETIRPTGDCAVLQVTGEIDVYTAPILRERIRDLAAKGAVHIIADLSRVDFLDSTGLGVLVGGLKRLREHDGSLTPVISTTRILRILEVTGLTAVFPPQPSVPAAITADPHWRQIVEREAGSAGEWCRQHGLS
;
A
#
# COMPACT_ATOMS: atom_id res chain seq x y z
N MET A 1 -26.76 19.20 9.68
CA MET A 1 -26.60 18.52 8.39
C MET A 1 -25.36 18.90 7.64
N SER A 2 -24.77 20.05 7.93
CA SER A 2 -23.50 20.43 7.32
C SER A 2 -22.39 19.40 7.63
N SER A 3 -22.41 18.77 8.80
CA SER A 3 -21.44 17.71 9.13
C SER A 3 -21.58 16.49 8.22
N LEU A 4 -22.81 16.17 7.81
CA LEU A 4 -23.02 15.07 6.84
C LEU A 4 -22.49 15.43 5.46
N SER A 5 -22.66 16.69 5.02
CA SER A 5 -22.12 17.13 3.76
C SER A 5 -20.60 17.10 3.75
N MET A 6 -19.97 17.51 4.83
CA MET A 6 -18.52 17.44 4.98
C MET A 6 -18.03 15.99 4.98
N THR A 7 -18.73 15.12 5.70
CA THR A 7 -18.39 13.69 5.74
C THR A 7 -18.50 13.07 4.35
N ALA A 8 -19.51 13.43 3.57
CA ALA A 8 -19.71 12.94 2.21
C ALA A 8 -18.59 13.38 1.25
N ALA A 9 -17.93 14.53 1.53
CA ALA A 9 -16.84 15.03 0.70
C ALA A 9 -15.50 14.36 1.05
N MET A 10 -15.42 13.64 2.16
CA MET A 10 -14.19 12.98 2.63
C MET A 10 -14.39 11.48 2.60
N GLN A 11 -13.41 10.77 2.07
CA GLN A 11 -13.44 9.32 2.08
C GLN A 11 -13.18 8.83 3.51
N GLU A 12 -13.97 7.87 3.93
CA GLU A 12 -13.77 7.20 5.19
C GLU A 12 -12.51 6.33 5.13
N PHE A 13 -11.74 6.32 6.21
CA PHE A 13 -10.53 5.50 6.27
C PHE A 13 -10.89 4.02 6.25
N ARG A 14 -10.32 3.28 5.31
CA ARG A 14 -10.50 1.83 5.19
C ARG A 14 -9.21 1.15 4.80
N LEU A 15 -9.05 -0.07 5.29
CA LEU A 15 -7.99 -0.97 4.90
C LEU A 15 -8.62 -2.25 4.37
N GLU A 16 -8.16 -2.69 3.20
CA GLU A 16 -8.54 -3.98 2.64
C GLU A 16 -7.26 -4.73 2.28
N THR A 17 -7.24 -6.02 2.63
CA THR A 17 -6.09 -6.88 2.35
C THR A 17 -6.48 -7.91 1.31
N ILE A 18 -5.66 -8.04 0.26
CA ILE A 18 -5.83 -9.04 -0.78
C ILE A 18 -4.53 -9.84 -0.84
N ARG A 19 -4.61 -11.16 -0.68
CA ARG A 19 -3.44 -12.01 -0.66
C ARG A 19 -3.53 -13.08 -1.74
N PRO A 20 -2.50 -13.21 -2.59
CA PRO A 20 -2.29 -14.44 -3.34
C PRO A 20 -1.74 -15.51 -2.39
N THR A 21 -1.54 -16.73 -2.88
CA THR A 21 -0.80 -17.74 -2.12
C THR A 21 0.63 -17.27 -1.88
N GLY A 22 1.22 -17.72 -0.76
CA GLY A 22 2.59 -17.38 -0.42
C GLY A 22 2.69 -16.19 0.52
N ASP A 23 3.80 -15.46 0.42
CA ASP A 23 4.21 -14.44 1.37
C ASP A 23 3.95 -13.00 0.90
N CYS A 24 3.01 -12.82 -0.01
CA CYS A 24 2.65 -11.53 -0.60
C CYS A 24 1.29 -11.04 -0.10
N ALA A 25 1.11 -9.73 -0.06
CA ALA A 25 -0.19 -9.10 0.20
C ALA A 25 -0.26 -7.74 -0.48
N VAL A 26 -1.44 -7.39 -0.99
CA VAL A 26 -1.79 -6.02 -1.36
C VAL A 26 -2.60 -5.44 -0.22
N LEU A 27 -2.17 -4.31 0.30
CA LEU A 27 -2.88 -3.57 1.32
C LEU A 27 -3.41 -2.29 0.69
N GLN A 28 -4.72 -2.26 0.45
CA GLN A 28 -5.39 -1.07 -0.08
C GLN A 28 -5.76 -0.14 1.05
N VAL A 29 -5.33 1.11 0.94
CA VAL A 29 -5.62 2.15 1.92
C VAL A 29 -6.49 3.21 1.25
N THR A 30 -7.61 3.56 1.89
CA THR A 30 -8.51 4.60 1.42
C THR A 30 -8.66 5.67 2.50
N GLY A 31 -8.67 6.94 2.09
CA GLY A 31 -8.92 8.08 2.98
C GLY A 31 -7.64 8.79 3.39
N GLU A 32 -7.60 9.23 4.64
CA GLU A 32 -6.48 10.00 5.17
C GLU A 32 -5.62 9.17 6.12
N ILE A 33 -4.31 9.28 5.97
CA ILE A 33 -3.36 8.66 6.90
C ILE A 33 -2.78 9.77 7.78
N ASP A 34 -3.30 9.85 8.99
CA ASP A 34 -2.98 10.89 9.96
C ASP A 34 -2.66 10.28 11.33
N VAL A 35 -2.57 11.14 12.36
CA VAL A 35 -2.24 10.70 13.72
C VAL A 35 -3.27 9.70 14.27
N TYR A 36 -4.52 9.75 13.80
CA TYR A 36 -5.58 8.85 14.27
C TYR A 36 -5.63 7.52 13.53
N THR A 37 -5.34 7.53 12.22
CA THR A 37 -5.43 6.35 11.38
C THR A 37 -4.10 5.60 11.21
N ALA A 38 -2.99 6.30 11.38
CA ALA A 38 -1.66 5.69 11.26
C ALA A 38 -1.45 4.48 12.17
N PRO A 39 -1.92 4.48 13.44
CA PRO A 39 -1.80 3.29 14.28
C PRO A 39 -2.55 2.08 13.74
N ILE A 40 -3.68 2.29 13.08
CA ILE A 40 -4.47 1.21 12.47
C ILE A 40 -3.68 0.59 11.31
N LEU A 41 -3.07 1.43 10.49
CA LEU A 41 -2.22 0.97 9.38
C LEU A 41 -1.01 0.20 9.90
N ARG A 42 -0.35 0.72 10.94
CA ARG A 42 0.80 0.06 11.56
C ARG A 42 0.43 -1.34 12.03
N GLU A 43 -0.69 -1.47 12.72
CA GLU A 43 -1.13 -2.74 13.27
C GLU A 43 -1.44 -3.75 12.16
N ARG A 44 -2.03 -3.31 11.06
CA ARG A 44 -2.30 -4.19 9.91
C ARG A 44 -1.01 -4.70 9.29
N ILE A 45 -0.01 -3.85 9.12
CA ILE A 45 1.29 -4.26 8.58
C ILE A 45 1.97 -5.27 9.50
N ARG A 46 1.94 -5.02 10.80
CA ARG A 46 2.49 -5.96 11.79
C ARG A 46 1.79 -7.31 11.75
N ASP A 47 0.48 -7.29 11.66
CA ASP A 47 -0.34 -8.49 11.64
C ASP A 47 -0.06 -9.32 10.38
N LEU A 48 0.03 -8.68 9.23
CA LEU A 48 0.38 -9.34 7.98
C LEU A 48 1.76 -9.97 8.05
N ALA A 49 2.75 -9.25 8.56
CA ALA A 49 4.10 -9.77 8.72
C ALA A 49 4.13 -10.98 9.67
N ALA A 50 3.40 -10.91 10.78
CA ALA A 50 3.30 -12.02 11.74
C ALA A 50 2.68 -13.27 11.12
N LYS A 51 1.82 -13.11 10.12
CA LYS A 51 1.19 -14.20 9.38
C LYS A 51 2.00 -14.65 8.16
N GLY A 52 3.20 -14.12 7.99
CA GLY A 52 4.11 -14.48 6.91
C GLY A 52 3.97 -13.67 5.63
N ALA A 53 3.07 -12.69 5.57
CA ALA A 53 2.94 -11.79 4.42
C ALA A 53 3.96 -10.66 4.55
N VAL A 54 5.18 -10.91 4.10
CA VAL A 54 6.31 -9.99 4.27
C VAL A 54 6.61 -9.16 3.02
N HIS A 55 6.01 -9.50 1.88
CA HIS A 55 6.12 -8.71 0.65
C HIS A 55 4.80 -7.99 0.42
N ILE A 56 4.74 -6.72 0.80
CA ILE A 56 3.50 -5.94 0.79
C ILE A 56 3.56 -4.86 -0.29
N ILE A 57 2.51 -4.79 -1.09
CA ILE A 57 2.25 -3.63 -1.95
C ILE A 57 1.23 -2.77 -1.21
N ALA A 58 1.63 -1.56 -0.84
CA ALA A 58 0.75 -0.60 -0.20
C ALA A 58 0.10 0.28 -1.27
N ASP A 59 -1.14 -0.02 -1.59
CA ASP A 59 -1.88 0.75 -2.59
C ASP A 59 -2.45 2.01 -1.96
N LEU A 60 -1.77 3.13 -2.21
CA LEU A 60 -2.12 4.44 -1.70
C LEU A 60 -2.85 5.29 -2.75
N SER A 61 -3.32 4.67 -3.83
CA SER A 61 -3.96 5.41 -4.93
C SER A 61 -5.24 6.12 -4.51
N ARG A 62 -5.86 5.69 -3.43
CA ARG A 62 -7.08 6.31 -2.87
C ARG A 62 -6.82 7.06 -1.57
N VAL A 63 -5.57 7.38 -1.29
CA VAL A 63 -5.21 8.19 -0.12
C VAL A 63 -5.25 9.65 -0.52
N ASP A 64 -6.02 10.44 0.24
CA ASP A 64 -6.21 11.87 -0.01
C ASP A 64 -5.21 12.73 0.75
N PHE A 65 -4.69 12.23 1.86
CA PHE A 65 -3.85 12.98 2.77
C PHE A 65 -2.88 12.03 3.49
N LEU A 66 -1.66 12.50 3.63
CA LEU A 66 -0.60 11.77 4.33
C LEU A 66 0.25 12.78 5.10
N ASP A 67 0.26 12.69 6.43
CA ASP A 67 1.10 13.54 7.26
C ASP A 67 2.39 12.82 7.67
N SER A 68 3.20 13.49 8.50
CA SER A 68 4.46 12.94 8.96
C SER A 68 4.30 11.67 9.80
N THR A 69 3.19 11.55 10.53
CA THR A 69 2.89 10.36 11.33
C THR A 69 2.64 9.16 10.42
N GLY A 70 1.82 9.36 9.38
CA GLY A 70 1.54 8.32 8.38
C GLY A 70 2.79 7.92 7.61
N LEU A 71 3.59 8.91 7.23
CA LEU A 71 4.85 8.65 6.54
C LEU A 71 5.80 7.83 7.42
N GLY A 72 5.87 8.15 8.71
CA GLY A 72 6.67 7.39 9.68
C GLY A 72 6.23 5.93 9.79
N VAL A 73 4.92 5.68 9.74
CA VAL A 73 4.39 4.31 9.77
C VAL A 73 4.81 3.53 8.53
N LEU A 74 4.77 4.16 7.36
CA LEU A 74 5.20 3.50 6.11
C LEU A 74 6.69 3.18 6.13
N VAL A 75 7.51 4.11 6.56
CA VAL A 75 8.97 3.90 6.67
C VAL A 75 9.27 2.83 7.72
N GLY A 76 8.61 2.89 8.87
CA GLY A 76 8.76 1.88 9.92
C GLY A 76 8.33 0.49 9.45
N GLY A 77 7.26 0.43 8.68
CA GLY A 77 6.78 -0.82 8.06
C GLY A 77 7.81 -1.40 7.09
N LEU A 78 8.40 -0.56 6.25
CA LEU A 78 9.46 -0.98 5.33
C LEU A 78 10.64 -1.58 6.08
N LYS A 79 11.10 -0.91 7.13
CA LYS A 79 12.22 -1.41 7.95
C LYS A 79 11.88 -2.77 8.58
N ARG A 80 10.68 -2.89 9.14
CA ARG A 80 10.23 -4.15 9.76
C ARG A 80 10.18 -5.28 8.74
N LEU A 81 9.64 -5.03 7.56
CA LEU A 81 9.56 -6.07 6.53
C LEU A 81 10.93 -6.47 6.01
N ARG A 82 11.85 -5.53 5.87
CA ARG A 82 13.23 -5.83 5.49
C ARG A 82 13.95 -6.71 6.49
N GLU A 83 13.63 -6.60 7.76
CA GLU A 83 14.18 -7.48 8.80
C GLU A 83 13.75 -8.93 8.61
N HIS A 84 12.67 -9.17 7.87
CA HIS A 84 12.15 -10.49 7.53
C HIS A 84 12.40 -10.84 6.05
N ASP A 85 13.38 -10.21 5.42
CA ASP A 85 13.69 -10.37 3.99
C ASP A 85 12.51 -10.02 3.09
N GLY A 86 11.65 -9.14 3.56
CA GLY A 86 10.47 -8.68 2.83
C GLY A 86 10.66 -7.33 2.17
N SER A 87 9.55 -6.77 1.70
CA SER A 87 9.53 -5.50 0.99
C SER A 87 8.21 -4.78 1.21
N LEU A 88 8.24 -3.46 1.03
CA LEU A 88 7.04 -2.63 1.02
C LEU A 88 7.15 -1.70 -0.17
N THR A 89 6.22 -1.84 -1.12
CA THR A 89 6.21 -1.05 -2.34
C THR A 89 4.98 -0.16 -2.35
N PRO A 90 5.13 1.17 -2.39
CA PRO A 90 3.99 2.07 -2.45
C PRO A 90 3.48 2.21 -3.87
N VAL A 91 2.15 2.20 -4.03
CA VAL A 91 1.49 2.55 -5.28
C VAL A 91 0.88 3.94 -5.09
N ILE A 92 1.32 4.89 -5.89
CA ILE A 92 0.93 6.29 -5.77
C ILE A 92 0.52 6.80 -7.14
N SER A 93 -0.72 7.27 -7.24
CA SER A 93 -1.27 7.78 -8.50
C SER A 93 -1.52 9.28 -8.48
N THR A 94 -1.39 9.93 -7.33
CA THR A 94 -1.63 11.37 -7.20
C THR A 94 -0.32 12.13 -7.06
N THR A 95 -0.25 13.29 -7.73
CA THR A 95 0.92 14.17 -7.66
C THR A 95 1.17 14.65 -6.24
N ARG A 96 0.11 14.92 -5.48
CA ARG A 96 0.23 15.41 -4.11
C ARG A 96 1.00 14.45 -3.22
N ILE A 97 0.63 13.18 -3.24
CA ILE A 97 1.28 12.17 -2.39
C ILE A 97 2.70 11.88 -2.90
N LEU A 98 2.86 11.79 -4.23
CA LEU A 98 4.18 11.58 -4.81
C LEU A 98 5.15 12.68 -4.41
N ARG A 99 4.69 13.94 -4.40
CA ARG A 99 5.53 15.07 -4.02
C ARG A 99 6.00 14.98 -2.57
N ILE A 100 5.18 14.45 -1.68
CA ILE A 100 5.59 14.25 -0.28
C ILE A 100 6.80 13.33 -0.20
N LEU A 101 6.80 12.24 -0.96
CA LEU A 101 7.94 11.33 -1.00
C LEU A 101 9.17 11.98 -1.65
N GLU A 102 8.96 12.75 -2.71
CA GLU A 102 10.05 13.45 -3.40
C GLU A 102 10.73 14.47 -2.49
N VAL A 103 9.94 15.32 -1.85
CA VAL A 103 10.44 16.40 -0.98
C VAL A 103 11.20 15.84 0.23
N THR A 104 10.77 14.70 0.76
CA THR A 104 11.42 14.05 1.89
C THR A 104 12.60 13.17 1.50
N GLY A 105 12.88 13.04 0.20
CA GLY A 105 13.97 12.20 -0.30
C GLY A 105 13.72 10.71 -0.20
N LEU A 106 12.47 10.29 0.01
CA LEU A 106 12.13 8.89 0.22
C LEU A 106 11.95 8.07 -1.05
N THR A 107 11.91 8.72 -2.22
CA THR A 107 11.72 8.01 -3.49
C THR A 107 12.87 7.04 -3.80
N ALA A 108 14.07 7.31 -3.31
CA ALA A 108 15.22 6.42 -3.50
C ALA A 108 15.13 5.16 -2.63
N VAL A 109 14.61 5.30 -1.41
CA VAL A 109 14.50 4.20 -0.43
C VAL A 109 13.19 3.45 -0.60
N PHE A 110 12.18 4.12 -1.12
CA PHE A 110 10.80 3.70 -1.17
C PHE A 110 10.23 4.03 -2.56
N PRO A 111 10.77 3.40 -3.62
CA PRO A 111 10.41 3.75 -5.00
C PRO A 111 8.93 3.50 -5.26
N PRO A 112 8.17 4.56 -5.63
CA PRO A 112 6.75 4.39 -5.89
C PRO A 112 6.49 3.79 -7.27
N GLN A 113 5.37 3.08 -7.38
CA GLN A 113 4.86 2.55 -8.64
C GLN A 113 3.53 3.22 -8.97
N PRO A 114 3.19 3.38 -10.25
CA PRO A 114 1.96 4.10 -10.62
C PRO A 114 0.67 3.29 -10.46
N SER A 115 0.78 1.97 -10.37
CA SER A 115 -0.38 1.08 -10.25
C SER A 115 0.02 -0.24 -9.61
N VAL A 116 -0.97 -1.00 -9.14
CA VAL A 116 -0.73 -2.32 -8.59
C VAL A 116 -0.17 -3.28 -9.66
N PRO A 117 -0.72 -3.33 -10.89
CA PRO A 117 -0.10 -4.16 -11.94
C PRO A 117 1.36 -3.81 -12.21
N ALA A 118 1.70 -2.52 -12.23
CA ALA A 118 3.08 -2.08 -12.43
C ALA A 118 3.99 -2.52 -11.29
N ALA A 119 3.50 -2.44 -10.05
CA ALA A 119 4.25 -2.87 -8.87
C ALA A 119 4.54 -4.37 -8.91
N ILE A 120 3.56 -5.17 -9.30
CA ILE A 120 3.72 -6.62 -9.42
C ILE A 120 4.72 -6.96 -10.55
N THR A 121 4.57 -6.31 -11.70
CA THR A 121 5.44 -6.56 -12.86
C THR A 121 6.89 -6.21 -12.56
N ALA A 122 7.12 -5.18 -11.77
CA ALA A 122 8.47 -4.75 -11.39
C ALA A 122 9.15 -5.66 -10.38
N ASP A 123 8.41 -6.54 -9.71
CA ASP A 123 8.93 -7.41 -8.65
C ASP A 123 8.87 -8.88 -9.11
N PRO A 124 10.01 -9.51 -9.41
CA PRO A 124 10.03 -10.90 -9.87
C PRO A 124 9.39 -11.88 -8.89
N HIS A 125 9.52 -11.65 -7.61
CA HIS A 125 8.91 -12.51 -6.58
C HIS A 125 7.38 -12.48 -6.66
N TRP A 126 6.80 -11.27 -6.69
CA TRP A 126 5.37 -11.06 -6.86
C TRP A 126 4.86 -11.64 -8.16
N ARG A 127 5.60 -11.37 -9.25
CA ARG A 127 5.20 -11.79 -10.59
C ARG A 127 5.08 -13.29 -10.69
N GLN A 128 6.03 -14.03 -10.14
CA GLN A 128 6.00 -15.50 -10.17
C GLN A 128 4.75 -16.05 -9.49
N ILE A 129 4.36 -15.48 -8.37
CA ILE A 129 3.21 -15.94 -7.59
C ILE A 129 1.92 -15.70 -8.35
N VAL A 130 1.70 -14.47 -8.85
CA VAL A 130 0.45 -14.14 -9.53
C VAL A 130 0.34 -14.78 -10.91
N GLU A 131 1.46 -15.02 -11.59
CA GLU A 131 1.45 -15.73 -12.88
C GLU A 131 0.99 -17.19 -12.71
N ARG A 132 1.37 -17.82 -11.61
CA ARG A 132 0.89 -19.16 -11.28
C ARG A 132 -0.61 -19.19 -11.03
N GLU A 133 -1.16 -18.17 -10.39
CA GLU A 133 -2.58 -18.11 -10.03
C GLU A 133 -3.47 -17.70 -11.19
N ALA A 134 -3.02 -16.77 -12.03
CA ALA A 134 -3.89 -16.10 -13.01
C ALA A 134 -3.25 -15.92 -14.38
N GLY A 135 -2.01 -16.32 -14.57
CA GLY A 135 -1.30 -16.21 -15.84
C GLY A 135 -0.56 -14.90 -16.04
N SER A 136 -1.03 -13.80 -15.46
CA SER A 136 -0.37 -12.51 -15.55
C SER A 136 -0.76 -11.59 -14.41
N ALA A 137 0.05 -10.56 -14.18
CA ALA A 137 -0.25 -9.52 -13.19
C ALA A 137 -1.54 -8.78 -13.51
N GLY A 138 -1.75 -8.44 -14.78
CA GLY A 138 -2.96 -7.75 -15.21
C GLY A 138 -4.23 -8.56 -14.97
N GLU A 139 -4.19 -9.85 -15.27
CA GLU A 139 -5.35 -10.73 -15.06
C GLU A 139 -5.65 -10.90 -13.56
N TRP A 140 -4.62 -11.14 -12.77
CA TRP A 140 -4.78 -11.26 -11.32
C TRP A 140 -5.41 -10.00 -10.73
N CYS A 141 -4.92 -8.83 -11.15
CA CYS A 141 -5.47 -7.55 -10.69
C CYS A 141 -6.93 -7.36 -11.11
N ARG A 142 -7.28 -7.72 -12.36
CA ARG A 142 -8.67 -7.64 -12.81
C ARG A 142 -9.59 -8.53 -11.98
N GLN A 143 -9.16 -9.73 -11.66
CA GLN A 143 -9.93 -10.67 -10.83
C GLN A 143 -10.19 -10.13 -9.43
N HIS A 144 -9.34 -9.24 -8.93
CA HIS A 144 -9.43 -8.70 -7.58
C HIS A 144 -9.83 -7.23 -7.53
N GLY A 145 -10.20 -6.64 -8.68
CA GLY A 145 -10.63 -5.24 -8.74
C GLY A 145 -9.51 -4.24 -8.46
N LEU A 146 -8.27 -4.59 -8.77
CA LEU A 146 -7.09 -3.75 -8.56
C LEU A 146 -6.65 -3.08 -9.85
N SER A 147 -6.18 -1.84 -9.75
CA SER A 147 -5.72 -1.08 -10.89
C SER A 147 -4.35 -0.44 -10.66
#